data_a382316f2da0936555f2c4ed17398e89
#
_entry.id   a382316f2da0936555f2c4ed17398e89
#
_cell.length_a   1.000
_cell.length_b   1.000
_cell.length_c   1.000
_cell.angle_alpha   90.00
_cell.angle_beta   90.00
_cell.angle_gamma   90.00
#
_symmetry.space_group_name_H-M   'P 1'
#
loop_
_entity.id
_entity.type
_entity.pdbx_description
1 polymer ?
#
loop_
_entity_poly.entity_id
_entity_poly.type
_entity_poly.pdbx_seq_one_letter_code
_entity_poly.pdbx_strand_id
1 'polypeptide(L)'
;MCDAAKNVLDQFRLDGRRALVTGGSKGLGRVIATALAEAGGDVVLVSRTLPECQATARTIAQATGQNISALAADVTKTADVDRLADEAGRIDILVNSAGLNIRNPIGELVEQDWDAVVDVNLKAPFLLARRFGPLMAERGWGRIIHLGSILSAIGIAGRTPYASSKTGLLGLTRTLALEWAGRGVSVNALCPGPFATDMNKPLLNDSEQYAMFVSKIPMGRWGELHELAGAALFLASSASSYMTGSTLYIDGGWTAQ
;
A
#
# COMPACT_ATOMS: atom_id res chain seq x y z
N MET A 1 16.90 29.26 -14.29
CA MET A 1 15.67 30.04 -14.03
C MET A 1 15.04 29.44 -12.78
N CYS A 2 15.02 30.18 -11.65
CA CYS A 2 14.30 29.74 -10.46
C CYS A 2 12.81 29.75 -10.80
N ASP A 3 12.18 28.58 -10.93
CA ASP A 3 10.71 28.49 -10.96
C ASP A 3 10.18 29.22 -9.73
N ALA A 4 9.21 30.11 -9.94
CA ALA A 4 8.50 30.75 -8.85
C ALA A 4 8.05 29.66 -7.89
N ALA A 5 8.47 29.76 -6.62
CA ALA A 5 8.24 28.74 -5.61
C ALA A 5 6.74 28.39 -5.56
N LYS A 6 6.37 27.23 -6.11
CA LYS A 6 5.03 26.68 -5.91
C LYS A 6 4.81 26.55 -4.42
N ASN A 7 3.63 26.92 -3.93
CA ASN A 7 3.27 26.70 -2.55
C ASN A 7 3.53 25.22 -2.22
N VAL A 8 4.20 24.94 -1.11
CA VAL A 8 4.56 23.58 -0.72
C VAL A 8 3.34 22.67 -0.65
N LEU A 9 2.17 23.18 -0.28
CA LEU A 9 0.91 22.43 -0.22
C LEU A 9 0.43 21.98 -1.61
N ASP A 10 0.75 22.73 -2.67
CA ASP A 10 0.39 22.35 -4.05
C ASP A 10 1.12 21.08 -4.50
N GLN A 11 2.27 20.77 -3.88
CA GLN A 11 3.01 19.56 -4.18
C GLN A 11 2.28 18.29 -3.73
N PHE A 12 1.34 18.40 -2.79
CA PHE A 12 0.52 17.30 -2.30
C PHE A 12 -0.75 17.07 -3.11
N ARG A 13 -1.10 17.97 -4.03
CA ARG A 13 -2.30 17.84 -4.85
C ARG A 13 -2.15 16.75 -5.91
N LEU A 14 -3.25 16.06 -6.19
CA LEU A 14 -3.34 14.96 -7.14
C LEU A 14 -4.34 15.24 -8.28
N ASP A 15 -4.65 16.51 -8.53
CA ASP A 15 -5.59 16.90 -9.59
C ASP A 15 -5.15 16.33 -10.95
N GLY A 16 -6.08 15.67 -11.64
CA GLY A 16 -5.83 15.01 -12.92
C GLY A 16 -4.99 13.73 -12.84
N ARG A 17 -4.69 13.22 -11.64
CA ARG A 17 -4.03 11.94 -11.40
C ARG A 17 -5.05 10.87 -11.06
N ARG A 18 -4.76 9.65 -11.51
CA ARG A 18 -5.59 8.48 -11.23
C ARG A 18 -4.80 7.42 -10.48
N ALA A 19 -5.31 7.02 -9.33
CA ALA A 19 -4.72 5.99 -8.48
C ALA A 19 -5.44 4.66 -8.61
N LEU A 20 -4.72 3.56 -8.54
CA LEU A 20 -5.25 2.22 -8.34
C LEU A 20 -4.80 1.70 -6.98
N VAL A 21 -5.75 1.30 -6.14
CA VAL A 21 -5.48 0.81 -4.78
C VAL A 21 -6.01 -0.61 -4.62
N THR A 22 -5.11 -1.58 -4.52
CA THR A 22 -5.49 -2.96 -4.23
C THR A 22 -5.80 -3.14 -2.75
N GLY A 23 -6.78 -3.99 -2.40
CA GLY A 23 -7.27 -4.08 -1.02
C GLY A 23 -7.95 -2.79 -0.54
N GLY A 24 -8.45 -1.97 -1.47
CA GLY A 24 -9.02 -0.64 -1.20
C GLY A 24 -10.39 -0.64 -0.54
N SER A 25 -11.04 -1.80 -0.36
CA SER A 25 -12.40 -1.87 0.22
C SER A 25 -12.44 -1.62 1.74
N LYS A 26 -11.33 -1.83 2.46
CA LYS A 26 -11.28 -1.71 3.93
C LYS A 26 -9.88 -1.43 4.46
N GLY A 27 -9.78 -1.20 5.78
CA GLY A 27 -8.51 -1.07 6.50
C GLY A 27 -7.60 0.03 5.94
N LEU A 28 -6.30 -0.25 5.86
CA LEU A 28 -5.28 0.71 5.41
C LEU A 28 -5.49 1.12 3.94
N GLY A 29 -5.87 0.17 3.08
CA GLY A 29 -6.13 0.47 1.66
C GLY A 29 -7.25 1.49 1.48
N ARG A 30 -8.35 1.37 2.25
CA ARG A 30 -9.45 2.34 2.22
C ARG A 30 -9.00 3.72 2.69
N VAL A 31 -8.23 3.79 3.78
CA VAL A 31 -7.73 5.07 4.31
C VAL A 31 -6.81 5.76 3.29
N ILE A 32 -5.90 5.00 2.68
CA ILE A 32 -5.03 5.52 1.63
C ILE A 32 -5.87 6.03 0.45
N ALA A 33 -6.83 5.23 -0.04
CA ALA A 33 -7.70 5.63 -1.14
C ALA A 33 -8.49 6.91 -0.84
N THR A 34 -9.00 7.05 0.39
CA THR A 34 -9.69 8.26 0.84
C THR A 34 -8.75 9.48 0.80
N ALA A 35 -7.54 9.36 1.34
CA ALA A 35 -6.57 10.45 1.35
C ALA A 35 -6.16 10.90 -0.07
N LEU A 36 -6.00 9.95 -1.00
CA LEU A 36 -5.70 10.27 -2.40
C LEU A 36 -6.87 11.01 -3.08
N ALA A 37 -8.10 10.63 -2.78
CA ALA A 37 -9.30 11.30 -3.28
C ALA A 37 -9.46 12.70 -2.67
N GLU A 38 -9.25 12.87 -1.37
CA GLU A 38 -9.27 14.18 -0.67
C GLU A 38 -8.22 15.15 -1.25
N ALA A 39 -7.10 14.62 -1.75
CA ALA A 39 -6.07 15.40 -2.43
C ALA A 39 -6.41 15.74 -3.91
N GLY A 40 -7.59 15.38 -4.41
CA GLY A 40 -8.07 15.69 -5.76
C GLY A 40 -7.84 14.57 -6.79
N GLY A 41 -7.37 13.39 -6.39
CA GLY A 41 -7.13 12.27 -7.29
C GLY A 41 -8.37 11.41 -7.56
N ASP A 42 -8.52 10.94 -8.79
CA ASP A 42 -9.44 9.84 -9.11
C ASP A 42 -8.90 8.52 -8.57
N VAL A 43 -9.79 7.61 -8.11
CA VAL A 43 -9.33 6.35 -7.52
C VAL A 43 -10.09 5.15 -8.06
N VAL A 44 -9.34 4.10 -8.41
CA VAL A 44 -9.85 2.76 -8.73
C VAL A 44 -9.59 1.86 -7.52
N LEU A 45 -10.63 1.42 -6.86
CA LEU A 45 -10.55 0.44 -5.78
C LEU A 45 -10.58 -0.97 -6.35
N VAL A 46 -9.67 -1.83 -5.89
CA VAL A 46 -9.60 -3.22 -6.35
C VAL A 46 -9.67 -4.18 -5.18
N SER A 47 -10.57 -5.14 -5.24
CA SER A 47 -10.61 -6.31 -4.35
C SER A 47 -11.29 -7.49 -5.05
N ARG A 48 -11.28 -8.66 -4.43
CA ARG A 48 -12.03 -9.84 -4.93
C ARG A 48 -13.54 -9.69 -4.77
N THR A 49 -13.98 -8.90 -3.80
CA THR A 49 -15.40 -8.71 -3.44
C THR A 49 -15.90 -7.37 -3.99
N LEU A 50 -16.49 -7.39 -5.19
CA LEU A 50 -16.97 -6.19 -5.87
C LEU A 50 -17.99 -5.38 -5.05
N PRO A 51 -19.02 -5.96 -4.40
CA PRO A 51 -20.00 -5.19 -3.64
C PRO A 51 -19.39 -4.35 -2.51
N GLU A 52 -18.41 -4.89 -1.79
CA GLU A 52 -17.68 -4.14 -0.75
C GLU A 52 -16.89 -2.97 -1.33
N CYS A 53 -16.19 -3.18 -2.46
CA CYS A 53 -15.49 -2.13 -3.17
C CYS A 53 -16.44 -1.02 -3.63
N GLN A 54 -17.57 -1.40 -4.21
CA GLN A 54 -18.59 -0.43 -4.69
C GLN A 54 -19.19 0.38 -3.55
N ALA A 55 -19.46 -0.23 -2.40
CA ALA A 55 -19.95 0.48 -1.21
C ALA A 55 -18.91 1.50 -0.73
N THR A 56 -17.65 1.11 -0.64
CA THR A 56 -16.56 2.01 -0.26
C THR A 56 -16.36 3.12 -1.29
N ALA A 57 -16.42 2.80 -2.59
CA ALA A 57 -16.28 3.79 -3.66
C ALA A 57 -17.37 4.87 -3.56
N ARG A 58 -18.63 4.47 -3.36
CA ARG A 58 -19.73 5.42 -3.16
C ARG A 58 -19.50 6.34 -1.95
N THR A 59 -19.05 5.78 -0.82
CA THR A 59 -18.78 6.56 0.39
C THR A 59 -17.70 7.61 0.15
N ILE A 60 -16.56 7.21 -0.49
CA ILE A 60 -15.46 8.14 -0.78
C ILE A 60 -15.91 9.19 -1.80
N ALA A 61 -16.60 8.79 -2.88
CA ALA A 61 -17.08 9.73 -3.90
C ALA A 61 -18.04 10.79 -3.31
N GLN A 62 -18.95 10.39 -2.43
CA GLN A 62 -19.86 11.31 -1.73
C GLN A 62 -19.13 12.30 -0.83
N ALA A 63 -18.06 11.86 -0.16
CA ALA A 63 -17.30 12.69 0.75
C ALA A 63 -16.36 13.68 0.04
N THR A 64 -15.82 13.29 -1.14
CA THR A 64 -14.76 14.05 -1.80
C THR A 64 -15.16 14.72 -3.11
N GLY A 65 -16.25 14.28 -3.74
CA GLY A 65 -16.68 14.74 -5.07
C GLY A 65 -15.82 14.16 -6.22
N GLN A 66 -14.83 13.29 -5.93
CA GLN A 66 -13.96 12.73 -6.94
C GLN A 66 -14.57 11.49 -7.63
N ASN A 67 -14.03 11.15 -8.81
CA ASN A 67 -14.44 9.97 -9.55
C ASN A 67 -13.81 8.71 -8.94
N ILE A 68 -14.59 7.94 -8.20
CA ILE A 68 -14.15 6.71 -7.53
C ILE A 68 -14.85 5.52 -8.18
N SER A 69 -14.07 4.61 -8.75
CA SER A 69 -14.57 3.39 -9.36
C SER A 69 -14.13 2.15 -8.58
N ALA A 70 -14.79 1.03 -8.84
CA ALA A 70 -14.52 -0.25 -8.19
C ALA A 70 -14.43 -1.36 -9.23
N LEU A 71 -13.36 -2.17 -9.18
CA LEU A 71 -13.14 -3.31 -10.03
C LEU A 71 -12.87 -4.57 -9.20
N ALA A 72 -13.37 -5.71 -9.69
CA ALA A 72 -13.08 -7.00 -9.06
C ALA A 72 -11.88 -7.67 -9.74
N ALA A 73 -10.88 -8.07 -8.98
CA ALA A 73 -9.75 -8.85 -9.48
C ALA A 73 -9.10 -9.69 -8.38
N ASP A 74 -8.68 -10.89 -8.73
CA ASP A 74 -7.70 -11.65 -7.96
C ASP A 74 -6.29 -11.28 -8.46
N VAL A 75 -5.65 -10.37 -7.74
CA VAL A 75 -4.34 -9.81 -8.12
C VAL A 75 -3.19 -10.83 -8.12
N THR A 76 -3.43 -12.06 -7.65
CA THR A 76 -2.46 -13.17 -7.72
C THR A 76 -2.44 -13.85 -9.10
N LYS A 77 -3.44 -13.56 -9.95
CA LYS A 77 -3.63 -14.15 -11.27
C LYS A 77 -3.27 -13.17 -12.38
N THR A 78 -2.34 -13.56 -13.25
CA THR A 78 -1.90 -12.73 -14.38
C THR A 78 -3.05 -12.28 -15.27
N ALA A 79 -3.95 -13.19 -15.65
CA ALA A 79 -5.09 -12.87 -16.50
C ALA A 79 -6.03 -11.81 -15.88
N ASP A 80 -6.24 -11.85 -14.55
CA ASP A 80 -7.03 -10.83 -13.87
C ASP A 80 -6.30 -9.49 -13.82
N VAL A 81 -4.98 -9.49 -13.65
CA VAL A 81 -4.16 -8.26 -13.68
C VAL A 81 -4.16 -7.62 -15.08
N ASP A 82 -4.09 -8.42 -16.15
CA ASP A 82 -4.15 -7.93 -17.51
C ASP A 82 -5.53 -7.31 -17.81
N ARG A 83 -6.61 -8.02 -17.50
CA ARG A 83 -7.99 -7.50 -17.61
C ARG A 83 -8.19 -6.23 -16.78
N LEU A 84 -7.70 -6.23 -15.52
CA LEU A 84 -7.76 -5.07 -14.64
C LEU A 84 -7.08 -3.84 -15.27
N ALA A 85 -5.94 -4.02 -15.93
CA ALA A 85 -5.24 -2.91 -16.57
C ALA A 85 -6.00 -2.34 -17.76
N ASP A 86 -6.65 -3.20 -18.54
CA ASP A 86 -7.46 -2.77 -19.68
C ASP A 86 -8.73 -2.03 -19.23
N GLU A 87 -9.40 -2.51 -18.16
CA GLU A 87 -10.59 -1.87 -17.59
C GLU A 87 -10.28 -0.58 -16.82
N ALA A 88 -9.17 -0.55 -16.05
CA ALA A 88 -8.77 0.62 -15.27
C ALA A 88 -8.28 1.77 -16.14
N GLY A 89 -7.76 1.49 -17.33
CA GLY A 89 -7.20 2.48 -18.23
C GLY A 89 -5.92 3.14 -17.67
N ARG A 90 -5.78 4.44 -17.87
CA ARG A 90 -4.61 5.17 -17.39
C ARG A 90 -4.53 5.16 -15.86
N ILE A 91 -3.43 4.68 -15.32
CA ILE A 91 -3.10 4.75 -13.89
C ILE A 91 -1.75 5.49 -13.74
N ASP A 92 -1.74 6.49 -12.87
CA ASP A 92 -0.56 7.30 -12.53
C ASP A 92 0.04 6.89 -11.18
N ILE A 93 -0.78 6.38 -10.27
CA ILE A 93 -0.39 5.98 -8.91
C ILE A 93 -0.86 4.55 -8.67
N LEU A 94 0.05 3.65 -8.33
CA LEU A 94 -0.25 2.26 -7.97
C LEU A 94 0.05 2.03 -6.49
N VAL A 95 -0.99 1.68 -5.71
CA VAL A 95 -0.85 1.32 -4.30
C VAL A 95 -1.11 -0.17 -4.12
N ASN A 96 -0.08 -0.92 -3.86
CA ASN A 96 -0.13 -2.35 -3.55
C ASN A 96 -0.40 -2.55 -2.06
N SER A 97 -1.69 -2.48 -1.67
CA SER A 97 -2.14 -2.59 -0.27
C SER A 97 -2.85 -3.92 0.05
N ALA A 98 -3.20 -4.72 -0.95
CA ALA A 98 -3.71 -6.07 -0.69
C ALA A 98 -2.69 -6.89 0.11
N GLY A 99 -3.15 -7.58 1.14
CA GLY A 99 -2.27 -8.37 1.99
C GLY A 99 -2.99 -9.47 2.77
N LEU A 100 -2.25 -10.52 3.06
CA LEU A 100 -2.68 -11.69 3.85
C LEU A 100 -1.63 -11.98 4.91
N ASN A 101 -2.07 -12.37 6.10
CA ASN A 101 -1.21 -12.78 7.20
C ASN A 101 -1.76 -14.05 7.86
N ILE A 102 -1.08 -15.17 7.67
CA ILE A 102 -1.36 -16.44 8.35
C ILE A 102 -0.37 -16.57 9.51
N ARG A 103 -0.87 -16.99 10.67
CA ARG A 103 -0.16 -16.93 11.96
C ARG A 103 -0.10 -18.32 12.57
N ASN A 104 1.00 -19.02 12.36
CA ASN A 104 1.28 -20.32 12.95
C ASN A 104 2.79 -20.51 13.19
N PRO A 105 3.21 -21.30 14.20
CA PRO A 105 4.57 -21.79 14.31
C PRO A 105 5.00 -22.49 13.02
N ILE A 106 6.30 -22.45 12.69
CA ILE A 106 6.81 -23.00 11.42
C ILE A 106 6.47 -24.50 11.23
N GLY A 107 6.47 -25.27 12.30
CA GLY A 107 6.13 -26.71 12.24
C GLY A 107 4.65 -27.03 12.01
N GLU A 108 3.76 -26.03 12.11
CA GLU A 108 2.33 -26.14 11.88
C GLU A 108 1.88 -25.53 10.56
N LEU A 109 2.78 -24.77 9.88
CA LEU A 109 2.50 -24.19 8.58
C LEU A 109 2.52 -25.28 7.50
N VAL A 110 1.52 -25.23 6.62
CA VAL A 110 1.51 -26.04 5.40
C VAL A 110 1.98 -25.20 4.20
N GLU A 111 2.43 -25.88 3.14
CA GLU A 111 2.94 -25.21 1.93
C GLU A 111 1.90 -24.23 1.33
N GLN A 112 0.63 -24.60 1.37
CA GLN A 112 -0.48 -23.75 0.89
C GLN A 112 -0.59 -22.42 1.65
N ASP A 113 -0.27 -22.40 2.95
CA ASP A 113 -0.25 -21.17 3.76
C ASP A 113 0.86 -20.23 3.31
N TRP A 114 2.04 -20.80 3.02
CA TRP A 114 3.17 -20.07 2.47
C TRP A 114 2.82 -19.47 1.10
N ASP A 115 2.35 -20.30 0.18
CA ASP A 115 1.99 -19.88 -1.18
C ASP A 115 0.94 -18.80 -1.16
N ALA A 116 -0.14 -18.96 -0.38
CA ALA A 116 -1.21 -17.97 -0.28
C ALA A 116 -0.70 -16.60 0.18
N VAL A 117 0.20 -16.57 1.18
CA VAL A 117 0.77 -15.31 1.70
C VAL A 117 1.74 -14.70 0.70
N VAL A 118 2.63 -15.48 0.11
CA VAL A 118 3.65 -14.99 -0.84
C VAL A 118 2.98 -14.51 -2.14
N ASP A 119 1.97 -15.23 -2.64
CA ASP A 119 1.24 -14.85 -3.83
C ASP A 119 0.56 -13.49 -3.68
N VAL A 120 -0.10 -13.24 -2.54
CA VAL A 120 -0.79 -11.96 -2.31
C VAL A 120 0.18 -10.83 -1.99
N ASN A 121 1.18 -11.08 -1.12
CA ASN A 121 2.00 -10.01 -0.55
C ASN A 121 3.22 -9.63 -1.40
N LEU A 122 3.70 -10.52 -2.24
CA LEU A 122 4.94 -10.33 -3.02
C LEU A 122 4.74 -10.51 -4.52
N LYS A 123 4.15 -11.64 -4.95
CA LYS A 123 3.93 -11.91 -6.37
C LYS A 123 2.92 -10.94 -7.00
N ALA A 124 1.80 -10.66 -6.32
CA ALA A 124 0.81 -9.72 -6.85
C ALA A 124 1.38 -8.30 -7.05
N PRO A 125 2.12 -7.68 -6.10
CA PRO A 125 2.86 -6.44 -6.35
C PRO A 125 3.79 -6.49 -7.56
N PHE A 126 4.48 -7.62 -7.77
CA PHE A 126 5.32 -7.82 -8.95
C PHE A 126 4.49 -7.83 -10.25
N LEU A 127 3.38 -8.57 -10.29
CA LEU A 127 2.51 -8.64 -11.48
C LEU A 127 1.94 -7.27 -11.83
N LEU A 128 1.46 -6.53 -10.83
CA LEU A 128 0.91 -5.19 -11.02
C LEU A 128 1.99 -4.19 -11.45
N ALA A 129 3.15 -4.19 -10.82
CA ALA A 129 4.27 -3.33 -11.21
C ALA A 129 4.73 -3.63 -12.65
N ARG A 130 4.84 -4.91 -13.02
CA ARG A 130 5.18 -5.36 -14.38
C ARG A 130 4.17 -4.85 -15.42
N ARG A 131 2.89 -4.78 -15.08
CA ARG A 131 1.83 -4.37 -16.01
C ARG A 131 1.68 -2.85 -16.11
N PHE A 132 1.74 -2.12 -14.98
CA PHE A 132 1.50 -0.67 -14.96
C PHE A 132 2.78 0.17 -15.04
N GLY A 133 3.91 -0.32 -14.51
CA GLY A 133 5.16 0.43 -14.43
C GLY A 133 5.71 0.89 -15.78
N PRO A 134 5.81 0.02 -16.80
CA PRO A 134 6.25 0.41 -18.14
C PRO A 134 5.40 1.53 -18.74
N LEU A 135 4.07 1.47 -18.58
CA LEU A 135 3.13 2.49 -19.06
C LEU A 135 3.32 3.84 -18.34
N MET A 136 3.62 3.82 -17.04
CA MET A 136 3.99 5.03 -16.29
C MET A 136 5.31 5.60 -16.79
N ALA A 137 6.32 4.75 -17.01
CA ALA A 137 7.64 5.13 -17.48
C ALA A 137 7.62 5.71 -18.91
N GLU A 138 6.76 5.21 -19.80
CA GLU A 138 6.53 5.78 -21.13
C GLU A 138 5.97 7.19 -21.07
N ARG A 139 5.12 7.48 -20.08
CA ARG A 139 4.54 8.82 -19.87
C ARG A 139 5.44 9.77 -19.07
N GLY A 140 6.61 9.30 -18.59
CA GLY A 140 7.55 10.09 -17.81
C GLY A 140 7.06 10.49 -16.42
N TRP A 141 6.02 9.83 -15.88
CA TRP A 141 5.53 10.08 -14.54
C TRP A 141 4.80 8.86 -13.95
N GLY A 142 5.12 8.51 -12.73
CA GLY A 142 4.44 7.45 -11.98
C GLY A 142 4.85 7.40 -10.51
N ARG A 143 3.97 6.84 -9.68
CA ARG A 143 4.21 6.54 -8.27
C ARG A 143 3.76 5.12 -7.97
N ILE A 144 4.67 4.29 -7.47
CA ILE A 144 4.37 2.94 -7.02
C ILE A 144 4.66 2.86 -5.52
N ILE A 145 3.65 2.51 -4.75
CA ILE A 145 3.73 2.40 -3.29
C ILE A 145 3.43 0.96 -2.91
N HIS A 146 4.41 0.29 -2.35
CA HIS A 146 4.25 -1.04 -1.79
C HIS A 146 3.94 -0.94 -0.30
N LEU A 147 2.85 -1.56 0.17
CA LEU A 147 2.54 -1.63 1.58
C LEU A 147 3.36 -2.75 2.24
N GLY A 148 4.48 -2.36 2.82
CA GLY A 148 5.35 -3.20 3.63
C GLY A 148 4.78 -3.45 5.03
N SER A 149 5.66 -3.54 6.01
CA SER A 149 5.36 -3.71 7.44
C SER A 149 6.63 -3.43 8.27
N ILE A 150 6.51 -3.22 9.57
CA ILE A 150 7.66 -3.35 10.48
C ILE A 150 8.33 -4.74 10.33
N LEU A 151 7.56 -5.78 9.98
CA LEU A 151 8.09 -7.12 9.74
C LEU A 151 8.92 -7.22 8.44
N SER A 152 9.08 -6.12 7.70
CA SER A 152 10.10 -6.02 6.65
C SER A 152 11.52 -5.80 7.23
N ALA A 153 11.64 -5.35 8.47
CA ALA A 153 12.91 -5.07 9.15
C ALA A 153 13.14 -5.95 10.38
N ILE A 154 12.08 -6.36 11.07
CA ILE A 154 12.15 -7.17 12.29
C ILE A 154 11.39 -8.49 12.12
N GLY A 155 11.68 -9.47 12.99
CA GLY A 155 10.97 -10.75 13.07
C GLY A 155 10.01 -10.80 14.25
N ILE A 156 8.88 -11.48 14.08
CA ILE A 156 7.98 -11.91 15.15
C ILE A 156 7.71 -13.41 14.93
N ALA A 157 7.85 -14.22 15.99
CA ALA A 157 7.58 -15.64 15.92
C ALA A 157 6.16 -15.93 15.40
N GLY A 158 5.98 -17.02 14.64
CA GLY A 158 4.71 -17.38 14.04
C GLY A 158 4.27 -16.50 12.86
N ARG A 159 5.21 -15.77 12.22
CA ARG A 159 4.93 -14.87 11.09
C ARG A 159 5.81 -15.17 9.88
N THR A 160 6.33 -16.37 9.75
CA THR A 160 7.36 -16.69 8.75
C THR A 160 6.97 -16.31 7.33
N PRO A 161 5.84 -16.73 6.75
CA PRO A 161 5.49 -16.36 5.37
C PRO A 161 5.30 -14.84 5.21
N TYR A 162 4.66 -14.23 6.20
CA TYR A 162 4.38 -12.79 6.17
C TYR A 162 5.67 -11.96 6.22
N ALA A 163 6.54 -12.21 7.21
CA ALA A 163 7.80 -11.50 7.33
C ALA A 163 8.68 -11.68 6.09
N SER A 164 8.81 -12.92 5.57
CA SER A 164 9.55 -13.21 4.35
C SER A 164 9.01 -12.44 3.15
N SER A 165 7.67 -12.44 2.95
CA SER A 165 7.04 -11.70 1.85
C SER A 165 7.24 -10.19 1.97
N LYS A 166 7.12 -9.62 3.17
CA LYS A 166 7.29 -8.17 3.40
C LYS A 166 8.74 -7.72 3.31
N THR A 167 9.70 -8.57 3.69
CA THR A 167 11.14 -8.33 3.46
C THR A 167 11.48 -8.40 1.96
N GLY A 168 10.98 -9.42 1.25
CA GLY A 168 11.15 -9.56 -0.20
C GLY A 168 10.60 -8.37 -0.98
N LEU A 169 9.50 -7.77 -0.50
CA LEU A 169 8.90 -6.58 -1.10
C LEU A 169 9.84 -5.36 -1.09
N LEU A 170 10.73 -5.24 -0.10
CA LEU A 170 11.76 -4.17 -0.09
C LEU A 170 12.82 -4.39 -1.17
N GLY A 171 13.16 -5.66 -1.48
CA GLY A 171 14.02 -6.01 -2.61
C GLY A 171 13.40 -5.57 -3.93
N LEU A 172 12.12 -5.93 -4.15
CA LEU A 172 11.34 -5.50 -5.32
C LEU A 172 11.28 -3.98 -5.43
N THR A 173 11.01 -3.28 -4.33
CA THR A 173 10.96 -1.80 -4.28
C THR A 173 12.26 -1.18 -4.77
N ARG A 174 13.40 -1.61 -4.23
CA ARG A 174 14.72 -1.05 -4.60
C ARG A 174 15.08 -1.31 -6.06
N THR A 175 14.85 -2.53 -6.55
CA THR A 175 15.19 -2.89 -7.93
C THR A 175 14.36 -2.10 -8.93
N LEU A 176 13.04 -2.05 -8.76
CA LEU A 176 12.15 -1.29 -9.65
C LEU A 176 12.42 0.23 -9.59
N ALA A 177 12.81 0.75 -8.42
CA ALA A 177 13.22 2.14 -8.28
C ALA A 177 14.42 2.49 -9.18
N LEU A 178 15.44 1.62 -9.22
CA LEU A 178 16.62 1.81 -10.07
C LEU A 178 16.27 1.70 -11.56
N GLU A 179 15.39 0.80 -11.94
CA GLU A 179 14.98 0.61 -13.33
C GLU A 179 14.22 1.81 -13.90
N TRP A 180 13.46 2.51 -13.07
CA TRP A 180 12.53 3.53 -13.56
C TRP A 180 12.81 4.97 -13.07
N ALA A 181 13.78 5.19 -12.18
CA ALA A 181 14.10 6.53 -11.66
C ALA A 181 14.36 7.54 -12.80
N GLY A 182 15.19 7.19 -13.76
CA GLY A 182 15.50 8.03 -14.94
C GLY A 182 14.34 8.24 -15.90
N ARG A 183 13.21 7.55 -15.68
CA ARG A 183 11.99 7.61 -16.49
C ARG A 183 10.82 8.26 -15.74
N GLY A 184 11.10 8.99 -14.63
CA GLY A 184 10.12 9.77 -13.89
C GLY A 184 9.17 8.95 -12.98
N VAL A 185 9.46 7.66 -12.75
CA VAL A 185 8.66 6.81 -11.84
C VAL A 185 9.43 6.58 -10.55
N SER A 186 8.80 6.89 -9.41
CA SER A 186 9.32 6.52 -8.11
C SER A 186 8.62 5.28 -7.55
N VAL A 187 9.39 4.41 -6.89
CA VAL A 187 8.91 3.21 -6.24
C VAL A 187 9.38 3.21 -4.80
N ASN A 188 8.44 3.22 -3.84
CA ASN A 188 8.76 3.28 -2.42
C ASN A 188 7.91 2.28 -1.61
N ALA A 189 8.40 1.89 -0.45
CA ALA A 189 7.66 1.07 0.51
C ALA A 189 7.16 1.92 1.67
N LEU A 190 5.87 1.83 1.99
CA LEU A 190 5.25 2.35 3.20
C LEU A 190 5.09 1.20 4.18
N CYS A 191 5.75 1.28 5.32
CA CYS A 191 5.85 0.21 6.31
C CYS A 191 5.15 0.60 7.62
N PRO A 192 3.86 0.26 7.76
CA PRO A 192 3.13 0.52 9.00
C PRO A 192 3.57 -0.41 10.13
N GLY A 193 3.52 0.10 11.34
CA GLY A 193 3.50 -0.64 12.59
C GLY A 193 2.12 -1.23 12.90
N PRO A 194 1.81 -1.46 14.18
CA PRO A 194 0.47 -1.89 14.62
C PRO A 194 -0.56 -0.77 14.44
N PHE A 195 -1.53 -1.01 13.55
CA PHE A 195 -2.71 -0.18 13.34
C PHE A 195 -3.98 -0.98 13.64
N ALA A 196 -5.01 -0.31 14.16
CA ALA A 196 -6.29 -0.94 14.50
C ALA A 196 -7.11 -1.27 13.24
N THR A 197 -6.76 -2.39 12.58
CA THR A 197 -7.43 -2.93 11.40
C THR A 197 -8.17 -4.22 11.70
N ASP A 198 -9.08 -4.65 10.80
CA ASP A 198 -9.74 -5.96 10.92
C ASP A 198 -8.75 -7.13 10.99
N MET A 199 -7.63 -7.03 10.28
CA MET A 199 -6.55 -8.03 10.32
C MET A 199 -5.97 -8.21 11.74
N ASN A 200 -6.02 -7.16 12.56
CA ASN A 200 -5.46 -7.12 13.89
C ASN A 200 -6.49 -7.24 15.01
N LYS A 201 -7.79 -7.39 14.69
CA LYS A 201 -8.86 -7.62 15.71
C LYS A 201 -8.53 -8.72 16.72
N PRO A 202 -7.98 -9.89 16.35
CA PRO A 202 -7.62 -10.91 17.32
C PRO A 202 -6.61 -10.43 18.37
N LEU A 203 -5.68 -9.54 18.01
CA LEU A 203 -4.71 -8.97 18.93
C LEU A 203 -5.31 -7.86 19.78
N LEU A 204 -6.24 -7.08 19.21
CA LEU A 204 -6.91 -5.98 19.91
C LEU A 204 -7.88 -6.51 20.99
N ASN A 205 -8.47 -7.67 20.77
CA ASN A 205 -9.44 -8.30 21.69
C ASN A 205 -8.76 -9.13 22.79
N ASP A 206 -7.47 -9.35 22.72
CA ASP A 206 -6.65 -10.06 23.71
C ASP A 206 -5.83 -9.04 24.48
N SER A 207 -6.20 -8.81 25.74
CA SER A 207 -5.59 -7.76 26.58
C SER A 207 -4.10 -8.01 26.85
N GLU A 208 -3.68 -9.26 26.96
CA GLU A 208 -2.28 -9.62 27.21
C GLU A 208 -1.43 -9.36 25.94
N GLN A 209 -1.89 -9.83 24.79
CA GLN A 209 -1.23 -9.55 23.52
C GLN A 209 -1.24 -8.07 23.19
N TYR A 210 -2.34 -7.36 23.43
CA TYR A 210 -2.40 -5.92 23.25
C TYR A 210 -1.33 -5.21 24.08
N ALA A 211 -1.25 -5.51 25.39
CA ALA A 211 -0.25 -4.91 26.28
C ALA A 211 1.18 -5.24 25.86
N MET A 212 1.44 -6.49 25.41
CA MET A 212 2.74 -6.91 24.89
C MET A 212 3.13 -6.10 23.63
N PHE A 213 2.19 -5.85 22.72
CA PHE A 213 2.45 -5.03 21.54
C PHE A 213 2.70 -3.56 21.92
N VAL A 214 1.87 -2.98 22.80
CA VAL A 214 2.02 -1.60 23.28
C VAL A 214 3.36 -1.38 23.98
N SER A 215 3.83 -2.35 24.78
CA SER A 215 5.14 -2.25 25.47
C SER A 215 6.34 -2.14 24.51
N LYS A 216 6.18 -2.54 23.25
CA LYS A 216 7.21 -2.44 22.21
C LYS A 216 7.11 -1.18 21.36
N ILE A 217 6.08 -0.36 21.57
CA ILE A 217 5.87 0.88 20.82
C ILE A 217 6.29 2.06 21.70
N PRO A 218 7.37 2.80 21.41
CA PRO A 218 7.78 3.95 22.22
C PRO A 218 6.70 5.00 22.43
N MET A 219 5.79 5.21 21.45
CA MET A 219 4.65 6.11 21.62
C MET A 219 3.54 5.55 22.54
N GLY A 220 3.66 4.31 23.06
CA GLY A 220 2.77 3.73 24.07
C GLY A 220 1.35 3.41 23.58
N ARG A 221 1.10 3.39 22.28
CA ARG A 221 -0.22 3.13 21.71
C ARG A 221 -0.14 2.57 20.28
N TRP A 222 -1.19 1.96 19.84
CA TRP A 222 -1.37 1.62 18.43
C TRP A 222 -1.63 2.88 17.58
N GLY A 223 -1.24 2.82 16.31
CA GLY A 223 -1.54 3.87 15.34
C GLY A 223 -3.04 3.89 15.00
N GLU A 224 -3.58 5.08 14.86
CA GLU A 224 -4.91 5.30 14.30
C GLU A 224 -4.85 5.32 12.77
N LEU A 225 -5.88 4.80 12.11
CA LEU A 225 -5.85 4.60 10.66
C LEU A 225 -5.53 5.87 9.87
N HIS A 226 -6.05 7.03 10.30
CA HIS A 226 -5.81 8.30 9.64
C HIS A 226 -4.35 8.78 9.71
N GLU A 227 -3.55 8.31 10.69
CA GLU A 227 -2.14 8.69 10.82
C GLU A 227 -1.26 8.12 9.70
N LEU A 228 -1.77 7.13 8.94
CA LEU A 228 -1.09 6.60 7.74
C LEU A 228 -1.35 7.46 6.50
N ALA A 229 -2.46 8.20 6.47
CA ALA A 229 -2.96 8.91 5.30
C ALA A 229 -1.96 9.92 4.73
N GLY A 230 -1.38 10.78 5.60
CA GLY A 230 -0.41 11.79 5.20
C GLY A 230 0.87 11.21 4.59
N ALA A 231 1.37 10.11 5.14
CA ALA A 231 2.55 9.43 4.60
C ALA A 231 2.28 8.79 3.22
N ALA A 232 1.10 8.21 3.04
CA ALA A 232 0.69 7.67 1.74
C ALA A 232 0.53 8.78 0.70
N LEU A 233 -0.09 9.89 1.05
CA LEU A 233 -0.23 11.06 0.19
C LEU A 233 1.14 11.66 -0.18
N PHE A 234 2.07 11.78 0.78
CA PHE A 234 3.43 12.22 0.51
C PHE A 234 4.08 11.36 -0.57
N LEU A 235 4.05 10.03 -0.44
CA LEU A 235 4.66 9.11 -1.41
C LEU A 235 3.93 9.12 -2.77
N ALA A 236 2.64 9.42 -2.82
CA ALA A 236 1.83 9.46 -4.03
C ALA A 236 1.98 10.75 -4.83
N SER A 237 2.49 11.81 -4.22
CA SER A 237 2.46 13.16 -4.74
C SER A 237 3.82 13.64 -5.30
N SER A 238 3.87 14.89 -5.73
CA SER A 238 5.12 15.55 -6.13
C SER A 238 6.00 15.95 -4.94
N ALA A 239 5.46 15.96 -3.71
CA ALA A 239 6.22 16.25 -2.50
C ALA A 239 7.36 15.25 -2.24
N SER A 240 7.24 14.01 -2.77
CA SER A 240 8.28 12.97 -2.70
C SER A 240 9.07 12.79 -4.00
N SER A 241 9.10 13.80 -4.89
CA SER A 241 9.68 13.68 -6.25
C SER A 241 11.16 13.28 -6.28
N TYR A 242 11.90 13.54 -5.20
CA TYR A 242 13.33 13.16 -5.07
C TYR A 242 13.52 11.91 -4.18
N MET A 243 12.46 11.13 -3.94
CA MET A 243 12.48 9.93 -3.10
C MET A 243 12.08 8.70 -3.92
N THR A 244 13.01 7.74 -4.07
CA THR A 244 12.75 6.44 -4.70
C THR A 244 13.61 5.34 -4.06
N GLY A 245 13.14 4.09 -4.08
CA GLY A 245 13.81 2.95 -3.46
C GLY A 245 13.79 2.93 -1.94
N SER A 246 13.09 3.86 -1.32
CA SER A 246 13.11 4.11 0.12
C SER A 246 12.02 3.32 0.85
N THR A 247 12.27 3.14 2.16
CA THR A 247 11.32 2.55 3.10
C THR A 247 10.93 3.59 4.14
N LEU A 248 9.64 3.89 4.23
CA LEU A 248 9.09 4.84 5.19
C LEU A 248 8.32 4.08 6.27
N TYR A 249 8.83 4.09 7.50
CA TYR A 249 8.19 3.45 8.65
C TYR A 249 7.25 4.44 9.36
N ILE A 250 6.02 4.00 9.64
CA ILE A 250 5.02 4.72 10.44
C ILE A 250 4.58 3.75 11.54
N ASP A 251 5.31 3.71 12.65
CA ASP A 251 5.25 2.60 13.59
C ASP A 251 5.33 3.01 15.07
N GLY A 252 5.25 4.30 15.36
CA GLY A 252 5.36 4.82 16.73
C GLY A 252 6.74 4.62 17.36
N GLY A 253 7.78 4.41 16.54
CA GLY A 253 9.17 4.20 16.96
C GLY A 253 9.56 2.74 17.22
N TRP A 254 8.69 1.77 16.88
CA TRP A 254 9.00 0.35 17.12
C TRP A 254 10.32 -0.09 16.49
N THR A 255 10.60 0.29 15.25
CA THR A 255 11.83 -0.14 14.55
C THR A 255 13.04 0.74 14.81
N ALA A 256 12.94 1.77 15.69
CA ALA A 256 14.03 2.66 16.04
C ALA A 256 14.89 2.17 17.22
N GLN A 257 14.58 1.01 17.80
CA GLN A 257 15.23 0.42 18.98
C GLN A 257 15.91 -0.92 18.66
#